data_f48d6c03dc6c0ab8615583a85d4fbb34
#
_entry.id   f48d6c03dc6c0ab8615583a85d4fbb34
#
_cell.length_a   1.000
_cell.length_b   1.000
_cell.length_c   1.000
_cell.angle_alpha   90.00
_cell.angle_beta   90.00
_cell.angle_gamma   90.00
#
_symmetry.space_group_name_H-M   'P 1'
#
loop_
_entity.id
_entity.type
_entity.pdbx_description
1 polymer ?
#
loop_
_entity_poly.entity_id
_entity_poly.type
_entity_poly.pdbx_seq_one_letter_code
_entity_poly.pdbx_strand_id
1 'polypeptide(L)'
;SKARKALQTIVICMTAGACFLSGLLLSLRIGAFSEQAVLNQIEKTYWYQTVYDDMKRETFRTLSLIQAPEYDYGDTVKYSNVVLTARQQVKAELEGESPHPDLAGAMEPLRSFVSAGYRHAYPNSEVAAAGVEYLMDGLEARCENLVHWAGMDWWRQKTRDFLRWMPVLLGGAVLV
;
A
#
# COMPACT_ATOMS: atom_id res chain seq x y z
N SER A 1 -45.78 -16.00 -37.31
CA SER A 1 -45.67 -17.44 -37.07
C SER A 1 -45.11 -17.71 -35.69
N LYS A 2 -45.43 -18.85 -35.08
CA LYS A 2 -44.94 -19.23 -33.74
C LYS A 2 -43.40 -19.21 -33.65
N ALA A 3 -42.71 -19.62 -34.71
CA ALA A 3 -41.25 -19.60 -34.81
C ALA A 3 -40.65 -18.18 -34.69
N ARG A 4 -41.27 -17.17 -35.28
CA ARG A 4 -40.80 -15.78 -35.18
C ARG A 4 -40.93 -15.23 -33.75
N LYS A 5 -42.01 -15.57 -33.04
CA LYS A 5 -42.21 -15.18 -31.63
C LYS A 5 -41.18 -15.87 -30.71
N ALA A 6 -40.93 -17.16 -30.95
CA ALA A 6 -39.92 -17.90 -30.19
C ALA A 6 -38.52 -17.30 -30.40
N LEU A 7 -38.15 -16.99 -31.64
CA LEU A 7 -36.87 -16.35 -31.95
C LEU A 7 -36.74 -14.98 -31.28
N GLN A 8 -37.81 -14.16 -31.34
CA GLN A 8 -37.79 -12.84 -30.64
C GLN A 8 -37.62 -13.01 -29.15
N THR A 9 -38.30 -13.97 -28.50
CA THR A 9 -38.13 -14.20 -27.05
C THR A 9 -36.71 -14.62 -26.72
N ILE A 10 -36.10 -15.52 -27.51
CA ILE A 10 -34.72 -15.94 -27.34
C ILE A 10 -33.76 -14.73 -27.40
N VAL A 11 -33.90 -13.92 -28.46
CA VAL A 11 -33.06 -12.72 -28.64
C VAL A 11 -33.19 -11.75 -27.44
N ILE A 12 -34.41 -11.51 -26.97
CA ILE A 12 -34.66 -10.64 -25.81
C ILE A 12 -34.00 -11.19 -24.56
N CYS A 13 -34.17 -12.49 -24.28
CA CYS A 13 -33.56 -13.13 -23.11
C CYS A 13 -32.03 -13.08 -23.17
N MET A 14 -31.42 -13.27 -24.34
CA MET A 14 -29.99 -13.22 -24.54
C MET A 14 -29.45 -11.80 -24.36
N THR A 15 -30.13 -10.80 -24.93
CA THR A 15 -29.76 -9.39 -24.77
C THR A 15 -29.84 -8.95 -23.29
N ALA A 16 -30.93 -9.33 -22.62
CA ALA A 16 -31.10 -9.06 -21.20
C ALA A 16 -30.00 -9.71 -20.34
N GLY A 17 -29.65 -10.96 -20.64
CA GLY A 17 -28.55 -11.68 -19.99
C GLY A 17 -27.20 -11.02 -20.22
N ALA A 18 -26.93 -10.59 -21.45
CA ALA A 18 -25.70 -9.87 -21.79
C ALA A 18 -25.60 -8.53 -21.06
N CYS A 19 -26.69 -7.75 -21.01
CA CYS A 19 -26.75 -6.50 -20.27
C CYS A 19 -26.54 -6.71 -18.77
N PHE A 20 -27.15 -7.75 -18.20
CA PHE A 20 -26.96 -8.08 -16.78
C PHE A 20 -25.53 -8.46 -16.46
N LEU A 21 -24.91 -9.34 -17.25
CA LEU A 21 -23.51 -9.72 -17.10
C LEU A 21 -22.57 -8.54 -17.26
N SER A 22 -22.81 -7.67 -18.23
CA SER A 22 -22.02 -6.45 -18.44
C SER A 22 -22.11 -5.50 -17.23
N GLY A 23 -23.32 -5.30 -16.70
CA GLY A 23 -23.56 -4.50 -15.50
C GLY A 23 -22.86 -5.10 -14.28
N LEU A 24 -22.90 -6.40 -14.10
CA LEU A 24 -22.25 -7.10 -12.99
C LEU A 24 -20.72 -7.02 -13.08
N LEU A 25 -20.15 -7.23 -14.26
CA LEU A 25 -18.71 -7.08 -14.50
C LEU A 25 -18.22 -5.64 -14.25
N LEU A 26 -19.01 -4.66 -14.70
CA LEU A 26 -18.71 -3.25 -14.46
C LEU A 26 -18.78 -2.91 -12.96
N SER A 27 -19.78 -3.43 -12.26
CA SER A 27 -19.92 -3.25 -10.82
C SER A 27 -18.77 -3.88 -10.04
N LEU A 28 -18.29 -5.05 -10.44
CA LEU A 28 -17.11 -5.69 -9.85
C LEU A 28 -15.84 -4.86 -10.09
N ARG A 29 -15.67 -4.33 -11.31
CA ARG A 29 -14.52 -3.47 -11.62
C ARG A 29 -14.51 -2.21 -10.77
N ILE A 30 -15.63 -1.51 -10.66
CA ILE A 30 -15.74 -0.24 -9.91
C ILE A 30 -15.72 -0.50 -8.39
N GLY A 31 -16.35 -1.58 -7.93
CA GLY A 31 -16.47 -1.90 -6.51
C GLY A 31 -15.26 -2.65 -5.97
N ALA A 32 -15.08 -3.92 -6.37
CA ALA A 32 -14.10 -4.82 -5.75
C ALA A 32 -12.64 -4.55 -6.17
N PHE A 33 -12.45 -4.06 -7.41
CA PHE A 33 -11.11 -3.78 -7.97
C PHE A 33 -10.78 -2.28 -8.04
N SER A 34 -11.50 -1.43 -7.30
CA SER A 34 -11.16 -0.02 -7.18
C SER A 34 -10.05 0.21 -6.17
N GLU A 35 -9.26 1.25 -6.39
CA GLU A 35 -8.26 1.73 -5.42
C GLU A 35 -8.87 1.91 -4.02
N GLN A 36 -10.02 2.56 -3.95
CA GLN A 36 -10.71 2.82 -2.68
C GLN A 36 -11.12 1.54 -1.95
N ALA A 37 -11.53 0.50 -2.67
CA ALA A 37 -11.87 -0.80 -2.07
C ALA A 37 -10.63 -1.46 -1.44
N VAL A 38 -9.48 -1.37 -2.11
CA VAL A 38 -8.21 -1.89 -1.58
C VAL A 38 -7.77 -1.13 -0.34
N LEU A 39 -7.78 0.21 -0.39
CA LEU A 39 -7.43 1.04 0.76
C LEU A 39 -8.34 0.78 1.96
N ASN A 40 -9.65 0.67 1.75
CA ASN A 40 -10.61 0.33 2.80
C ASN A 40 -10.37 -1.08 3.37
N GLN A 41 -9.96 -2.03 2.53
CA GLN A 41 -9.64 -3.38 3.00
C GLN A 41 -8.36 -3.37 3.86
N ILE A 42 -7.33 -2.63 3.45
CA ILE A 42 -6.08 -2.46 4.19
C ILE A 42 -6.36 -1.83 5.56
N GLU A 43 -7.21 -0.80 5.62
CA GLU A 43 -7.61 -0.18 6.88
C GLU A 43 -8.28 -1.19 7.84
N LYS A 44 -9.16 -2.04 7.33
CA LYS A 44 -9.84 -3.08 8.13
C LYS A 44 -8.90 -4.16 8.66
N THR A 45 -7.75 -4.39 8.06
CA THR A 45 -6.77 -5.40 8.49
C THR A 45 -5.80 -4.87 9.54
N TYR A 46 -5.93 -3.63 9.98
CA TYR A 46 -4.99 -2.96 10.89
C TYR A 46 -3.53 -2.96 10.37
N TRP A 47 -3.35 -3.07 9.05
CA TRP A 47 -2.01 -3.15 8.46
C TRP A 47 -1.17 -1.91 8.78
N TYR A 48 -1.74 -0.72 8.75
CA TYR A 48 -1.03 0.52 9.13
C TYR A 48 -0.52 0.50 10.57
N GLN A 49 -1.30 -0.08 11.50
CA GLN A 49 -0.86 -0.25 12.87
C GLN A 49 0.32 -1.23 12.94
N THR A 50 0.26 -2.32 12.18
CA THR A 50 1.35 -3.29 12.09
C THR A 50 2.63 -2.65 11.56
N VAL A 51 2.53 -1.86 10.48
CA VAL A 51 3.68 -1.10 9.93
C VAL A 51 4.30 -0.19 10.99
N TYR A 52 3.49 0.59 11.69
CA TYR A 52 3.96 1.47 12.76
C TYR A 52 4.66 0.72 13.89
N ASP A 53 4.08 -0.39 14.34
CA ASP A 53 4.64 -1.21 15.42
C ASP A 53 5.94 -1.91 15.00
N ASP A 54 6.04 -2.34 13.75
CA ASP A 54 7.25 -2.93 13.19
C ASP A 54 8.36 -1.88 13.01
N MET A 55 8.03 -0.67 12.52
CA MET A 55 8.96 0.45 12.46
C MET A 55 9.47 0.83 13.85
N LYS A 56 8.59 0.88 14.84
CA LYS A 56 8.95 1.10 16.25
C LYS A 56 9.92 0.05 16.74
N ARG A 57 9.68 -1.22 16.44
CA ARG A 57 10.55 -2.35 16.83
C ARG A 57 11.92 -2.25 16.19
N GLU A 58 12.00 -1.97 14.89
CA GLU A 58 13.27 -1.78 14.18
C GLU A 58 14.05 -0.57 14.71
N THR A 59 13.36 0.51 15.04
CA THR A 59 13.95 1.68 15.65
C THR A 59 14.58 1.36 17.00
N PHE A 60 13.82 0.72 17.91
CA PHE A 60 14.36 0.32 19.21
C PHE A 60 15.53 -0.64 19.08
N ARG A 61 15.45 -1.61 18.18
CA ARG A 61 16.56 -2.53 17.91
C ARG A 61 17.81 -1.80 17.45
N THR A 62 17.67 -0.84 16.54
CA THR A 62 18.80 -0.07 16.02
C THR A 62 19.39 0.82 17.09
N LEU A 63 18.57 1.53 17.85
CA LEU A 63 19.03 2.44 18.90
C LEU A 63 19.64 1.72 20.09
N SER A 64 19.20 0.50 20.39
CA SER A 64 19.83 -0.32 21.43
C SER A 64 21.29 -0.69 21.10
N LEU A 65 21.64 -0.80 19.82
CA LEU A 65 23.01 -1.08 19.39
C LEU A 65 23.97 0.07 19.68
N ILE A 66 23.46 1.29 19.78
CA ILE A 66 24.26 2.50 20.01
C ILE A 66 24.09 3.06 21.42
N GLN A 67 23.40 2.30 22.30
CA GLN A 67 23.12 2.74 23.68
C GLN A 67 22.49 4.13 23.75
N ALA A 68 21.63 4.46 22.77
CA ALA A 68 20.91 5.72 22.74
C ALA A 68 20.06 5.88 24.01
N PRO A 69 19.89 7.10 24.53
CA PRO A 69 19.07 7.35 25.69
C PRO A 69 17.61 6.93 25.42
N GLU A 70 16.91 6.57 26.48
CA GLU A 70 15.48 6.29 26.39
C GLU A 70 14.75 7.50 25.80
N TYR A 71 13.88 7.25 24.84
CA TYR A 71 13.04 8.28 24.25
C TYR A 71 11.64 7.71 23.95
N ASP A 72 10.66 8.58 23.92
CA ASP A 72 9.33 8.20 23.50
C ASP A 72 9.24 8.21 21.97
N TYR A 73 9.11 7.01 21.38
CA TYR A 73 8.98 6.85 19.93
C TYR A 73 7.79 7.62 19.37
N GLY A 74 6.64 7.60 20.08
CA GLY A 74 5.43 8.28 19.64
C GLY A 74 5.54 9.80 19.60
N ASP A 75 6.48 10.39 20.36
CA ASP A 75 6.77 11.82 20.30
C ASP A 75 7.62 12.21 19.10
N THR A 76 8.51 11.31 18.67
CA THR A 76 9.41 11.56 17.54
C THR A 76 8.85 11.08 16.21
N VAL A 77 8.19 9.90 16.16
CA VAL A 77 7.59 9.36 14.95
C VAL A 77 6.06 9.28 15.12
N LYS A 78 5.37 10.22 14.53
CA LYS A 78 3.91 10.28 14.63
C LYS A 78 3.24 9.18 13.81
N TYR A 79 2.32 8.45 14.43
CA TYR A 79 1.51 7.42 13.75
C TYR A 79 0.83 7.96 12.49
N SER A 80 0.29 9.19 12.56
CA SER A 80 -0.38 9.83 11.41
C SER A 80 0.54 10.00 10.19
N ASN A 81 1.83 10.31 10.41
CA ASN A 81 2.79 10.49 9.33
C ASN A 81 3.14 9.14 8.68
N VAL A 82 3.32 8.10 9.48
CA VAL A 82 3.56 6.73 8.99
C VAL A 82 2.37 6.24 8.17
N VAL A 83 1.14 6.43 8.66
CA VAL A 83 -0.08 6.07 7.94
C VAL A 83 -0.19 6.83 6.61
N LEU A 84 0.10 8.13 6.62
CA LEU A 84 0.04 8.95 5.41
C LEU A 84 1.03 8.44 4.35
N THR A 85 2.30 8.22 4.74
CA THR A 85 3.33 7.71 3.84
C THR A 85 2.97 6.31 3.32
N ALA A 86 2.55 5.40 4.20
CA ALA A 86 2.15 4.05 3.81
C ALA A 86 0.95 4.06 2.85
N ARG A 87 -0.03 4.94 3.08
CA ARG A 87 -1.19 5.10 2.20
C ARG A 87 -0.81 5.66 0.83
N GLN A 88 0.09 6.65 0.79
CA GLN A 88 0.62 7.21 -0.45
C GLN A 88 1.39 6.16 -1.26
N GLN A 89 2.21 5.36 -0.58
CA GLN A 89 2.96 4.26 -1.20
C GLN A 89 2.00 3.24 -1.84
N VAL A 90 1.03 2.73 -1.08
CA VAL A 90 0.04 1.79 -1.60
C VAL A 90 -0.72 2.38 -2.79
N LYS A 91 -1.11 3.65 -2.72
CA LYS A 91 -1.81 4.34 -3.81
C LYS A 91 -0.96 4.38 -5.07
N ALA A 92 0.27 4.83 -4.98
CA ALA A 92 1.20 4.90 -6.11
C ALA A 92 1.48 3.50 -6.71
N GLU A 93 1.62 2.48 -5.86
CA GLU A 93 1.75 1.11 -6.32
C GLU A 93 0.50 0.60 -7.05
N LEU A 94 -0.72 0.99 -6.62
CA LEU A 94 -1.96 0.66 -7.32
C LEU A 94 -2.04 1.35 -8.69
N GLU A 95 -1.52 2.56 -8.81
CA GLU A 95 -1.42 3.33 -10.07
C GLU A 95 -0.33 2.78 -11.01
N GLY A 96 0.45 1.78 -10.57
CA GLY A 96 1.50 1.14 -11.36
C GLY A 96 2.85 1.86 -11.30
N GLU A 97 2.97 2.82 -10.41
CA GLU A 97 4.22 3.48 -10.10
C GLU A 97 5.08 2.58 -9.20
N SER A 98 6.39 2.81 -9.18
CA SER A 98 7.32 2.16 -8.26
C SER A 98 8.03 3.24 -7.44
N PRO A 99 7.29 4.02 -6.67
CA PRO A 99 7.89 5.07 -5.86
C PRO A 99 8.67 4.44 -4.71
N HIS A 100 9.74 5.11 -4.31
CA HIS A 100 10.31 4.88 -2.99
C HIS A 100 9.47 5.63 -1.97
N PRO A 101 9.02 4.98 -0.88
CA PRO A 101 8.25 5.68 0.14
C PRO A 101 9.09 6.79 0.75
N ASP A 102 8.57 8.02 0.78
CA ASP A 102 9.24 9.14 1.45
C ASP A 102 9.08 9.02 2.97
N LEU A 103 9.90 8.18 3.57
CA LEU A 103 9.99 8.05 5.02
C LEU A 103 10.88 9.12 5.67
N ALA A 104 11.72 9.81 4.90
CA ALA A 104 12.61 10.82 5.43
C ALA A 104 11.85 11.89 6.22
N GLY A 105 10.75 12.42 5.65
CA GLY A 105 9.88 13.38 6.35
C GLY A 105 9.22 12.82 7.62
N ALA A 106 8.86 11.54 7.65
CA ALA A 106 8.25 10.89 8.82
C ALA A 106 9.29 10.61 9.92
N MET A 107 10.55 10.34 9.55
CA MET A 107 11.64 9.96 10.45
C MET A 107 12.57 11.12 10.82
N GLU A 108 12.45 12.29 10.19
CA GLU A 108 13.29 13.46 10.46
C GLU A 108 13.30 13.88 11.94
N PRO A 109 12.17 13.87 12.68
CA PRO A 109 12.21 14.17 14.12
C PRO A 109 13.07 13.18 14.91
N LEU A 110 13.06 11.89 14.53
CA LEU A 110 13.90 10.86 15.13
C LEU A 110 15.37 11.10 14.80
N ARG A 111 15.70 11.38 13.54
CA ARG A 111 17.03 11.70 13.06
C ARG A 111 17.61 12.90 13.82
N SER A 112 16.83 13.96 13.94
CA SER A 112 17.20 15.16 14.69
C SER A 112 17.44 14.87 16.18
N PHE A 113 16.58 14.08 16.81
CA PHE A 113 16.72 13.68 18.21
C PHE A 113 18.00 12.89 18.45
N VAL A 114 18.26 11.85 17.64
CA VAL A 114 19.44 10.99 17.76
C VAL A 114 20.72 11.81 17.50
N SER A 115 20.73 12.65 16.47
CA SER A 115 21.86 13.52 16.13
C SER A 115 22.18 14.52 17.24
N ALA A 116 21.16 15.11 17.86
CA ALA A 116 21.34 16.03 18.98
C ALA A 116 21.91 15.32 20.21
N GLY A 117 21.39 14.12 20.54
CA GLY A 117 21.91 13.30 21.64
C GLY A 117 23.39 12.94 21.47
N TYR A 118 23.78 12.54 20.26
CA TYR A 118 25.18 12.25 19.95
C TYR A 118 26.10 13.46 19.98
N ARG A 119 25.66 14.58 19.43
CA ARG A 119 26.45 15.83 19.52
C ARG A 119 26.65 16.27 20.97
N HIS A 120 25.67 16.07 21.82
CA HIS A 120 25.79 16.36 23.25
C HIS A 120 26.78 15.43 23.93
N ALA A 121 26.74 14.12 23.62
CA ALA A 121 27.66 13.14 24.21
C ALA A 121 29.08 13.22 23.66
N TYR A 122 29.23 13.58 22.38
CA TYR A 122 30.52 13.59 21.65
C TYR A 122 30.71 14.89 20.84
N PRO A 123 30.84 16.05 21.48
CA PRO A 123 30.72 17.36 20.82
C PRO A 123 31.79 17.65 19.74
N ASN A 124 32.89 16.89 19.73
CA ASN A 124 34.03 17.13 18.82
C ASN A 124 34.31 15.91 17.91
N SER A 125 33.39 14.99 17.77
CA SER A 125 33.61 13.76 16.99
C SER A 125 32.86 13.80 15.66
N GLU A 126 33.57 14.10 14.57
CA GLU A 126 33.05 13.98 13.20
C GLU A 126 32.69 12.50 12.86
N VAL A 127 33.47 11.56 13.41
CA VAL A 127 33.23 10.11 13.22
C VAL A 127 31.91 9.68 13.84
N ALA A 128 31.57 10.23 15.02
CA ALA A 128 30.29 9.94 15.67
C ALA A 128 29.10 10.47 14.84
N ALA A 129 29.23 11.67 14.27
CA ALA A 129 28.19 12.25 13.40
C ALA A 129 27.96 11.40 12.14
N ALA A 130 29.04 11.01 11.45
CA ALA A 130 28.96 10.14 10.28
C ALA A 130 28.38 8.75 10.61
N GLY A 131 28.69 8.21 11.79
CA GLY A 131 28.14 6.95 12.27
C GLY A 131 26.64 7.02 12.52
N VAL A 132 26.13 8.13 13.06
CA VAL A 132 24.69 8.36 13.27
C VAL A 132 23.96 8.44 11.92
N GLU A 133 24.49 9.20 10.96
CA GLU A 133 23.90 9.30 9.63
C GLU A 133 23.82 7.94 8.96
N TYR A 134 24.90 7.15 8.96
CA TYR A 134 24.91 5.81 8.41
C TYR A 134 23.86 4.87 9.06
N LEU A 135 23.70 4.97 10.39
CA LEU A 135 22.70 4.20 11.13
C LEU A 135 21.28 4.60 10.77
N MET A 136 21.03 5.90 10.65
CA MET A 136 19.70 6.43 10.30
C MET A 136 19.33 6.07 8.87
N ASP A 137 20.26 6.20 7.92
CA ASP A 137 20.03 5.77 6.53
C ASP A 137 19.73 4.26 6.44
N GLY A 138 20.47 3.46 7.18
CA GLY A 138 20.21 2.02 7.27
C GLY A 138 18.89 1.67 7.96
N LEU A 139 18.43 2.45 8.92
CA LEU A 139 17.13 2.29 9.54
C LEU A 139 16.01 2.68 8.58
N GLU A 140 16.12 3.81 7.88
CA GLU A 140 15.16 4.25 6.87
C GLU A 140 14.99 3.19 5.78
N ALA A 141 16.08 2.69 5.21
CA ALA A 141 16.04 1.64 4.19
C ALA A 141 15.35 0.35 4.66
N ARG A 142 15.48 -0.01 5.94
CA ARG A 142 14.73 -1.15 6.50
C ARG A 142 13.26 -0.83 6.69
N CYS A 143 12.94 0.37 7.14
CA CYS A 143 11.57 0.83 7.33
C CYS A 143 10.81 0.97 6.00
N GLU A 144 11.48 1.37 4.91
CA GLU A 144 10.91 1.41 3.56
C GLU A 144 10.35 0.05 3.13
N ASN A 145 11.07 -1.03 3.44
CA ASN A 145 10.60 -2.39 3.13
C ASN A 145 9.34 -2.79 3.93
N LEU A 146 9.10 -2.20 5.10
CA LEU A 146 7.91 -2.47 5.91
C LEU A 146 6.65 -1.79 5.36
N VAL A 147 6.82 -0.73 4.58
CA VAL A 147 5.70 0.05 4.00
C VAL A 147 5.14 -0.63 2.75
N HIS A 148 5.81 -1.65 2.23
CA HIS A 148 5.31 -2.43 1.10
C HIS A 148 4.20 -3.39 1.56
N TRP A 149 3.00 -3.26 0.96
CA TRP A 149 1.89 -4.16 1.28
C TRP A 149 2.03 -5.50 0.54
N ALA A 150 2.27 -6.57 1.28
CA ALA A 150 2.47 -7.91 0.72
C ALA A 150 1.28 -8.44 -0.12
N GLY A 151 0.07 -7.88 0.07
CA GLY A 151 -1.11 -8.20 -0.74
C GLY A 151 -1.11 -7.60 -2.14
N MET A 152 -0.19 -6.66 -2.45
CA MET A 152 -0.16 -5.92 -3.70
C MET A 152 0.03 -6.83 -4.92
N ASP A 153 0.94 -7.77 -4.86
CA ASP A 153 1.23 -8.69 -5.98
C ASP A 153 0.05 -9.59 -6.27
N TRP A 154 -0.59 -10.12 -5.23
CA TRP A 154 -1.82 -10.90 -5.36
C TRP A 154 -2.94 -10.07 -5.98
N TRP A 155 -3.13 -8.84 -5.50
CA TRP A 155 -4.16 -7.94 -6.03
C TRP A 155 -3.90 -7.58 -7.49
N ARG A 156 -2.67 -7.21 -7.85
CA ARG A 156 -2.25 -6.93 -9.24
C ARG A 156 -2.50 -8.11 -10.16
N GLN A 157 -2.17 -9.32 -9.71
CA GLN A 157 -2.39 -10.54 -10.48
C GLN A 157 -3.90 -10.75 -10.71
N LYS A 158 -4.72 -10.68 -9.65
CA LYS A 158 -6.17 -10.87 -9.75
C LYS A 158 -6.84 -9.82 -10.62
N THR A 159 -6.44 -8.55 -10.49
CA THR A 159 -6.95 -7.47 -11.34
C THR A 159 -6.58 -7.68 -12.81
N ARG A 160 -5.34 -8.10 -13.09
CA ARG A 160 -4.87 -8.42 -14.45
C ARG A 160 -5.66 -9.59 -15.04
N ASP A 161 -5.84 -10.65 -14.28
CA ASP A 161 -6.61 -11.83 -14.71
C ASP A 161 -8.07 -11.43 -15.00
N PHE A 162 -8.69 -10.66 -14.11
CA PHE A 162 -10.04 -10.16 -14.32
C PHE A 162 -10.16 -9.32 -15.59
N LEU A 163 -9.26 -8.35 -15.80
CA LEU A 163 -9.25 -7.49 -16.98
C LEU A 163 -9.00 -8.28 -18.26
N ARG A 164 -8.19 -9.33 -18.21
CA ARG A 164 -7.92 -10.22 -19.36
C ARG A 164 -9.15 -11.03 -19.76
N TRP A 165 -9.91 -11.52 -18.79
CA TRP A 165 -11.09 -12.34 -19.06
C TRP A 165 -12.35 -11.51 -19.34
N MET A 166 -12.40 -10.27 -18.89
CA MET A 166 -13.56 -9.40 -19.07
C MET A 166 -13.99 -9.24 -20.54
N PRO A 167 -13.10 -8.99 -21.53
CA PRO A 167 -13.48 -8.89 -22.93
C PRO A 167 -14.01 -10.21 -23.49
N VAL A 168 -13.47 -11.34 -23.05
CA VAL A 168 -13.92 -12.68 -23.47
C VAL A 168 -15.32 -12.95 -22.96
N LEU A 169 -15.61 -12.61 -21.70
CA LEU A 169 -16.94 -12.76 -21.10
C LEU A 169 -17.96 -11.82 -21.75
N LEU A 170 -17.57 -10.57 -22.06
CA LEU A 170 -18.43 -9.61 -22.77
C LEU A 170 -18.62 -10.01 -24.24
N GLY A 171 -17.57 -10.45 -24.93
CA GLY A 171 -17.65 -10.89 -26.31
C GLY A 171 -18.48 -12.19 -26.46
N GLY A 172 -18.35 -13.13 -25.54
CA GLY A 172 -19.19 -14.32 -25.48
C GLY A 172 -20.67 -13.99 -25.26
N ALA A 173 -20.98 -12.98 -24.47
CA ALA A 173 -22.35 -12.52 -24.24
C ALA A 173 -22.97 -11.81 -25.47
N VAL A 174 -22.16 -11.28 -26.38
CA VAL A 174 -22.63 -10.60 -27.63
C VAL A 174 -22.81 -11.60 -28.79
N LEU A 175 -22.04 -12.69 -28.80
CA LEU A 175 -22.07 -13.70 -29.88
C LEU A 175 -23.17 -14.78 -29.70
N VAL A 176 -23.86 -14.81 -28.58
CA VAL A 176 -24.98 -15.69 -28.26
C VAL A 176 -26.30 -14.92 -28.37
#